data_ca8d632fb006831ec5586266c0510c33
#
_entry.id   ca8d632fb006831ec5586266c0510c33
#
_cell.length_a   1.000
_cell.length_b   1.000
_cell.length_c   1.000
_cell.angle_alpha   90.00
_cell.angle_beta   90.00
_cell.angle_gamma   90.00
#
_symmetry.space_group_name_H-M   'P 1'
#
loop_
_entity.id
_entity.type
_entity.pdbx_description
1 polymer ?
#
loop_
_entity_poly.entity_id
_entity_poly.type
_entity_poly.pdbx_seq_one_letter_code
_entity_poly.pdbx_strand_id
1 'polypeptide(L)'
;MTTPQRGEVWLVDLGMAAKVRPALVISVPAGDADRALVTLVPHTTSTRGSRFEVSVPVPFLRPGAFDAQGLVTIPHAKLIRRLGRLNPIQLAQVEQGVRAWLGLPAAGQTGGA
;
A
#
# COMPACT_ATOMS: atom_id res chain seq x y z
N MET A 1 8.59 -5.01 -17.91
CA MET A 1 8.38 -4.46 -16.55
C MET A 1 8.39 -5.60 -15.54
N THR A 2 9.07 -5.41 -14.44
CA THR A 2 9.08 -6.38 -13.34
C THR A 2 7.71 -6.43 -12.65
N THR A 3 7.23 -7.63 -12.34
CA THR A 3 5.97 -7.78 -11.60
C THR A 3 6.10 -7.16 -10.21
N PRO A 4 5.17 -6.30 -9.78
CA PRO A 4 5.22 -5.72 -8.45
C PRO A 4 5.06 -6.79 -7.37
N GLN A 5 5.86 -6.68 -6.30
CA GLN A 5 5.89 -7.63 -5.20
C GLN A 5 5.34 -6.98 -3.93
N ARG A 6 4.68 -7.76 -3.09
CA ARG A 6 4.22 -7.30 -1.78
C ARG A 6 5.39 -6.69 -0.99
N GLY A 7 5.14 -5.54 -0.39
CA GLY A 7 6.13 -4.83 0.39
C GLY A 7 6.93 -3.81 -0.39
N GLU A 8 6.88 -3.84 -1.70
CA GLU A 8 7.52 -2.82 -2.52
C GLU A 8 6.73 -1.52 -2.49
N VAL A 9 7.45 -0.42 -2.50
CA VAL A 9 6.85 0.92 -2.62
C VAL A 9 7.18 1.46 -4.02
N TRP A 10 6.15 1.82 -4.77
CA TRP A 10 6.26 2.32 -6.13
C TRP A 10 5.73 3.74 -6.23
N LEU A 11 6.30 4.50 -7.13
CA LEU A 11 5.70 5.74 -7.60
C LEU A 11 4.58 5.37 -8.57
N VAL A 12 3.38 5.90 -8.35
CA VAL A 12 2.17 5.44 -9.04
C VAL A 12 1.38 6.63 -9.54
N ASP A 13 0.82 6.50 -10.75
CA ASP A 13 -0.14 7.46 -11.28
C ASP A 13 -1.54 7.05 -10.84
N LEU A 14 -2.08 7.75 -9.86
CA LEU A 14 -3.42 7.51 -9.33
C LEU A 14 -4.50 8.29 -10.06
N GLY A 15 -4.11 9.11 -11.04
CA GLY A 15 -5.04 10.02 -11.71
C GLY A 15 -5.54 11.09 -10.76
N MET A 16 -6.52 11.88 -11.17
CA MET A 16 -7.17 12.87 -10.33
C MET A 16 -6.20 13.97 -9.85
N ALA A 17 -6.61 14.74 -8.84
CA ALA A 17 -5.83 15.88 -8.33
C ALA A 17 -4.53 15.45 -7.63
N ALA A 18 -4.49 14.27 -7.06
CA ALA A 18 -3.32 13.76 -6.36
C ALA A 18 -2.57 12.74 -7.22
N LYS A 19 -2.27 13.11 -8.43
CA LYS A 19 -1.93 12.23 -9.55
C LYS A 19 -0.84 11.22 -9.28
N VAL A 20 0.33 11.66 -8.82
CA VAL A 20 1.50 10.82 -8.68
C VAL A 20 1.91 10.77 -7.22
N ARG A 21 1.96 9.57 -6.65
CA ARG A 21 2.30 9.36 -5.24
C ARG A 21 3.06 8.06 -5.05
N PRO A 22 3.87 7.98 -4.00
CA PRO A 22 4.34 6.68 -3.53
C PRO A 22 3.17 5.86 -3.01
N ALA A 23 3.20 4.56 -3.24
CA ALA A 23 2.21 3.63 -2.72
C ALA A 23 2.82 2.27 -2.44
N LEU A 24 2.35 1.62 -1.39
CA LEU A 24 2.82 0.33 -0.94
C LEU A 24 2.00 -0.78 -1.59
N VAL A 25 2.69 -1.74 -2.21
CA VAL A 25 2.05 -2.94 -2.76
C VAL A 25 1.70 -3.89 -1.62
N ILE A 26 0.43 -4.23 -1.48
CA ILE A 26 -0.04 -5.20 -0.48
C ILE A 26 -0.66 -6.45 -1.09
N SER A 27 -0.97 -6.45 -2.38
CA SER A 27 -1.47 -7.63 -3.06
C SER A 27 -0.35 -8.59 -3.41
N VAL A 28 -0.72 -9.87 -3.56
CA VAL A 28 0.20 -10.86 -4.12
C VAL A 28 0.38 -10.59 -5.61
N PRO A 29 1.51 -11.05 -6.21
CA PRO A 29 1.70 -10.88 -7.65
C PRO A 29 0.60 -11.59 -8.44
N ALA A 30 0.11 -10.94 -9.50
CA ALA A 30 -0.86 -11.54 -10.41
C ALA A 30 -0.18 -12.62 -11.27
N GLY A 31 -0.84 -13.77 -11.40
CA GLY A 31 -0.41 -14.82 -12.30
C GLY A 31 -1.05 -14.67 -13.68
N ASP A 32 -0.73 -15.60 -14.58
CA ASP A 32 -1.15 -15.52 -15.98
C ASP A 32 -2.69 -15.54 -16.16
N ALA A 33 -3.38 -16.24 -15.26
CA ALA A 33 -4.84 -16.33 -15.29
C ALA A 33 -5.54 -15.17 -14.58
N ASP A 34 -4.79 -14.33 -13.89
CA ASP A 34 -5.34 -13.22 -13.11
C ASP A 34 -5.37 -11.95 -13.95
N ARG A 35 -6.19 -11.01 -13.52
CA ARG A 35 -6.13 -9.66 -14.09
C ARG A 35 -4.81 -9.01 -13.71
N ALA A 36 -4.25 -8.20 -14.60
CA ALA A 36 -3.00 -7.48 -14.37
C ALA A 36 -3.25 -6.25 -13.48
N LEU A 37 -3.63 -6.50 -12.24
CA LEU A 37 -3.99 -5.51 -11.24
C LEU A 37 -3.06 -5.60 -10.03
N VAL A 38 -2.95 -4.48 -9.32
CA VAL A 38 -2.19 -4.40 -8.07
C VAL A 38 -2.98 -3.56 -7.08
N THR A 39 -3.00 -4.00 -5.81
CA THR A 39 -3.66 -3.28 -4.73
C THR A 39 -2.62 -2.56 -3.90
N LEU A 40 -2.86 -1.28 -3.66
CA LEU A 40 -1.88 -0.36 -3.08
C LEU A 40 -2.47 0.42 -1.92
N VAL A 41 -1.59 0.80 -0.99
CA VAL A 41 -1.87 1.77 0.07
C VAL A 41 -1.07 3.04 -0.24
N PRO A 42 -1.72 4.15 -0.58
CA PRO A 42 -1.01 5.38 -0.91
C PRO A 42 -0.29 5.99 0.30
N HIS A 43 0.82 6.66 0.04
CA HIS A 43 1.53 7.44 1.04
C HIS A 43 1.17 8.92 0.85
N THR A 44 0.94 9.62 1.95
CA THR A 44 0.63 11.05 1.94
C THR A 44 1.57 11.82 2.87
N THR A 45 1.96 13.01 2.44
CA THR A 45 2.67 13.95 3.32
C THR A 45 1.70 14.92 4.01
N SER A 46 0.42 14.90 3.63
CA SER A 46 -0.64 15.74 4.21
C SER A 46 -1.49 14.90 5.15
N THR A 47 -0.94 14.59 6.32
CA THR A 47 -1.62 13.73 7.30
C THR A 47 -2.75 14.51 8.00
N ARG A 48 -3.80 13.76 8.40
CA ARG A 48 -4.95 14.29 9.12
C ARG A 48 -5.02 13.84 10.57
N GLY A 49 -4.11 12.95 10.98
CA GLY A 49 -4.16 12.35 12.31
C GLY A 49 -5.21 11.25 12.43
N SER A 50 -5.67 10.69 11.32
CA SER A 50 -6.59 9.56 11.33
C SER A 50 -5.93 8.32 11.91
N ARG A 51 -6.70 7.48 12.62
CA ARG A 51 -6.22 6.20 13.14
C ARG A 51 -5.83 5.21 12.05
N PHE A 52 -6.22 5.49 10.81
CA PHE A 52 -5.90 4.64 9.64
C PHE A 52 -4.68 5.13 8.87
N GLU A 53 -4.05 6.18 9.33
CA GLU A 53 -2.78 6.65 8.80
C GLU A 53 -1.65 6.00 9.59
N VAL A 54 -0.76 5.29 8.89
CA VAL A 54 0.32 4.52 9.52
C VAL A 54 1.65 5.17 9.16
N SER A 55 2.33 5.71 10.16
CA SER A 55 3.63 6.34 9.98
C SER A 55 4.72 5.29 10.01
N VAL A 56 5.45 5.15 8.91
CA VAL A 56 6.58 4.24 8.78
C VAL A 56 7.72 5.01 8.13
N PRO A 57 8.60 5.62 8.93
CA PRO A 57 9.73 6.39 8.38
C PRO A 57 10.69 5.49 7.61
N VAL A 58 11.02 5.89 6.39
CA VAL A 58 12.00 5.20 5.56
C VAL A 58 12.80 6.24 4.78
N PRO A 59 14.07 5.93 4.43
CA PRO A 59 14.95 6.93 3.79
C PRO A 59 14.47 7.42 2.43
N PHE A 60 13.72 6.61 1.70
CA PHE A 60 13.30 6.91 0.32
C PHE A 60 11.96 7.63 0.23
N LEU A 61 11.33 7.98 1.38
CA LEU A 61 10.08 8.73 1.41
C LEU A 61 10.21 9.96 2.31
N ARG A 62 9.50 11.02 1.94
CA ARG A 62 9.33 12.17 2.82
C ARG A 62 8.52 11.78 4.05
N PRO A 63 8.67 12.50 5.17
CA PRO A 63 7.81 12.25 6.34
C PRO A 63 6.34 12.35 5.99
N GLY A 64 5.56 11.40 6.49
CA GLY A 64 4.13 11.32 6.21
C GLY A 64 3.58 10.00 6.73
N ALA A 65 2.56 9.47 6.07
CA ALA A 65 1.94 8.23 6.48
C ALA A 65 1.36 7.48 5.29
N PHE A 66 1.26 6.17 5.45
CA PHE A 66 0.47 5.34 4.55
C PHE A 66 -0.99 5.43 4.96
N ASP A 67 -1.85 5.82 4.03
CA ASP A 67 -3.28 6.04 4.28
C ASP A 67 -4.07 4.79 3.91
N ALA A 68 -4.44 3.99 4.91
CA ALA A 68 -5.18 2.76 4.69
C ALA A 68 -6.57 3.01 4.10
N GLN A 69 -7.18 4.15 4.37
CA GLN A 69 -8.48 4.51 3.79
C GLN A 69 -8.39 4.81 2.29
N GLY A 70 -7.19 5.08 1.79
CA GLY A 70 -6.95 5.28 0.37
C GLY A 70 -6.67 4.01 -0.42
N LEU A 71 -6.82 2.85 0.21
CA LEU A 71 -6.61 1.56 -0.45
C LEU A 71 -7.25 1.53 -1.83
N VAL A 72 -6.48 1.15 -2.85
CA VAL A 72 -6.94 1.22 -4.24
C VAL A 72 -6.33 0.08 -5.06
N THR A 73 -7.10 -0.43 -6.00
CA THR A 73 -6.63 -1.43 -6.96
C THR A 73 -6.58 -0.79 -8.35
N ILE A 74 -5.44 -0.90 -8.98
CA ILE A 74 -5.17 -0.24 -10.27
C ILE A 74 -4.48 -1.20 -11.24
N PRO A 75 -4.55 -0.93 -12.55
CA PRO A 75 -3.75 -1.67 -13.53
C PRO A 75 -2.24 -1.49 -13.32
N HIS A 76 -1.46 -2.52 -13.60
CA HIS A 76 0.00 -2.45 -13.56
C HIS A 76 0.55 -1.29 -14.39
N ALA A 77 -0.12 -0.93 -15.47
CA ALA A 77 0.32 0.16 -16.35
C ALA A 77 0.42 1.52 -15.64
N LYS A 78 -0.21 1.67 -14.48
CA LYS A 78 -0.15 2.90 -13.68
C LYS A 78 1.08 2.99 -12.78
N LEU A 79 1.83 1.90 -12.64
CA LEU A 79 3.10 1.90 -11.89
C LEU A 79 4.17 2.60 -12.71
N ILE A 80 4.89 3.54 -12.10
CA ILE A 80 5.92 4.34 -12.79
C ILE A 80 7.29 3.75 -12.54
N ARG A 81 7.71 3.66 -11.27
CA ARG A 81 8.99 3.06 -10.90
C ARG A 81 9.00 2.64 -9.44
N ARG A 82 9.80 1.65 -9.13
CA ARG A 82 9.98 1.21 -7.75
C ARG A 82 10.89 2.19 -7.00
N LEU A 83 10.48 2.57 -5.79
CA LEU A 83 11.22 3.49 -4.93
C LEU A 83 12.02 2.75 -3.87
N GLY A 84 11.50 1.64 -3.36
CA GLY A 84 12.14 0.87 -2.30
C GLY A 84 11.24 -0.25 -1.81
N ARG A 85 11.52 -0.74 -0.62
CA ARG A 85 10.79 -1.85 -0.02
C ARG A 85 10.70 -1.65 1.48
N LEU A 86 9.56 -1.99 2.05
CA LEU A 86 9.39 -2.10 3.50
C LEU A 86 9.89 -3.47 3.97
N ASN A 87 10.47 -3.51 5.16
CA ASN A 87 10.80 -4.78 5.79
C ASN A 87 9.51 -5.44 6.31
N PRO A 88 9.55 -6.74 6.71
CA PRO A 88 8.33 -7.44 7.14
C PRO A 88 7.62 -6.78 8.34
N ILE A 89 8.34 -6.19 9.26
CA ILE A 89 7.75 -5.51 10.42
C ILE A 89 7.00 -4.26 9.98
N GLN A 90 7.61 -3.46 9.11
CA GLN A 90 7.01 -2.24 8.58
C GLN A 90 5.77 -2.57 7.74
N LEU A 91 5.85 -3.61 6.90
CA LEU A 91 4.73 -4.07 6.09
C LEU A 91 3.56 -4.48 7.00
N ALA A 92 3.84 -5.23 8.06
CA ALA A 92 2.82 -5.67 9.00
C ALA A 92 2.13 -4.48 9.69
N GLN A 93 2.85 -3.41 9.98
CA GLN A 93 2.27 -2.20 10.56
C GLN A 93 1.23 -1.56 9.63
N VAL A 94 1.54 -1.46 8.33
CA VAL A 94 0.58 -0.91 7.37
C VAL A 94 -0.60 -1.84 7.18
N GLU A 95 -0.35 -3.14 7.12
CA GLU A 95 -1.42 -4.14 7.00
C GLU A 95 -2.38 -4.10 8.19
N GLN A 96 -1.89 -3.81 9.37
CA GLN A 96 -2.72 -3.61 10.56
C GLN A 96 -3.74 -2.48 10.33
N GLY A 97 -3.30 -1.37 9.77
CA GLY A 97 -4.19 -0.26 9.43
C GLY A 97 -5.23 -0.65 8.39
N VAL A 98 -4.84 -1.44 7.39
CA VAL A 98 -5.77 -1.95 6.37
C VAL A 98 -6.81 -2.88 6.99
N ARG A 99 -6.37 -3.81 7.85
CA ARG A 99 -7.30 -4.70 8.56
C ARG A 99 -8.29 -3.92 9.39
N ALA A 100 -7.82 -2.91 10.12
CA ALA A 100 -8.69 -2.06 10.92
C ALA A 100 -9.73 -1.33 10.06
N TRP A 101 -9.31 -0.77 8.93
CA TRP A 101 -10.21 -0.06 8.03
C TRP A 101 -11.25 -0.98 7.42
N LEU A 102 -10.85 -2.19 7.02
CA LEU A 102 -11.75 -3.15 6.38
C LEU A 102 -12.56 -3.99 7.37
N GLY A 103 -12.30 -3.85 8.67
CA GLY A 103 -12.99 -4.65 9.68
C GLY A 103 -12.58 -6.10 9.68
N LEU A 104 -11.38 -6.41 9.20
CA LEU A 104 -10.86 -7.78 9.18
C LEU A 104 -10.22 -8.13 10.52
N PRO A 105 -10.17 -9.44 10.89
CA PRO A 105 -9.49 -9.85 12.12
C PRO A 105 -8.02 -9.43 12.10
N ALA A 106 -7.46 -9.15 13.28
CA ALA A 106 -6.06 -8.87 13.42
C ALA A 106 -5.22 -10.09 12.98
N ALA A 107 -3.96 -9.84 12.57
CA ALA A 107 -3.05 -10.90 12.17
C ALA A 107 -2.93 -11.95 13.27
N GLY A 108 -3.01 -13.24 12.90
CA GLY A 108 -2.92 -14.34 13.85
C GLY A 108 -4.22 -14.72 14.54
N GLN A 109 -5.30 -13.99 14.33
CA GLN A 109 -6.62 -14.36 14.84
C GLN A 109 -7.35 -15.24 13.84
N THR A 110 -8.06 -16.25 14.34
CA THR A 110 -8.96 -17.04 13.50
C THR A 110 -10.22 -16.23 13.26
N GLY A 111 -10.49 -15.91 12.01
CA GLY A 111 -11.71 -15.20 11.67
C GLY A 111 -12.92 -16.07 11.91
N GLY A 112 -14.03 -15.50 12.24
CA GLY A 112 -15.29 -16.20 12.31
C GLY A 112 -15.49 -17.02 13.55
N ALA A 113 -14.74 -16.75 14.52
CA ALA A 113 -15.01 -17.35 15.80
C ALA A 113 -16.41 -16.99 16.28
#